data_25c807c61b9d8906fd632c66c0ddf204
#
_entry.id   25c807c61b9d8906fd632c66c0ddf204
#
_cell.length_a   1.000
_cell.length_b   1.000
_cell.length_c   1.000
_cell.angle_alpha   90.00
_cell.angle_beta   90.00
_cell.angle_gamma   90.00
#
_symmetry.space_group_name_H-M   'P 1'
#
loop_
_entity.id
_entity.type
_entity.pdbx_description
1 polymer ?
#
loop_
_entity_poly.entity_id
_entity_poly.type
_entity_poly.pdbx_seq_one_letter_code
_entity_poly.pdbx_strand_id
1 'polypeptide(L)'
;MKKLFNFIASLAVLFSCDTFAININLAADKSNLNIGDTLELQVRVSGLDDNAAPSLGVYDLNLGFDATLFSLNAVHWGDSVLGNQLDLAGFGSLQESTVNGSWLNLFELSFDSVADLDLLQAGDFTLFSVLLTAQAIGEGNFSLWINSIGDASGNELSIDEPNGLAVIVGGVEVPEPSGFLLLLGALAIFALRVRNLQYPR
;
A
#
# COMPACT_ATOMS: atom_id res chain seq x y z
N MET A 1 8.47 -23.20 53.06
CA MET A 1 7.73 -22.07 52.45
C MET A 1 8.53 -21.28 51.41
N LYS A 2 9.77 -20.83 51.69
CA LYS A 2 10.59 -20.07 50.70
C LYS A 2 10.88 -20.83 49.38
N LYS A 3 11.10 -22.16 49.44
CA LYS A 3 11.38 -22.97 48.21
C LYS A 3 10.15 -23.18 47.35
N LEU A 4 8.95 -23.25 47.93
CA LEU A 4 7.68 -23.36 47.21
C LEU A 4 7.33 -22.04 46.50
N PHE A 5 7.60 -20.92 47.15
CA PHE A 5 7.38 -19.59 46.60
C PHE A 5 8.27 -19.31 45.36
N ASN A 6 9.55 -19.73 45.41
CA ASN A 6 10.47 -19.62 44.30
C ASN A 6 10.08 -20.52 43.11
N PHE A 7 9.47 -21.68 43.34
CA PHE A 7 9.00 -22.57 42.28
C PHE A 7 7.76 -21.99 41.58
N ILE A 8 6.83 -21.38 42.31
CA ILE A 8 5.65 -20.71 41.75
C ILE A 8 6.05 -19.47 40.99
N ALA A 9 7.02 -18.68 41.48
CA ALA A 9 7.54 -17.51 40.74
C ALA A 9 8.29 -17.91 39.46
N SER A 10 9.02 -19.03 39.45
CA SER A 10 9.69 -19.54 38.22
C SER A 10 8.71 -20.10 37.20
N LEU A 11 7.56 -20.65 37.61
CA LEU A 11 6.52 -21.17 36.74
C LEU A 11 5.71 -20.04 36.06
N ALA A 12 5.55 -18.89 36.74
CA ALA A 12 4.84 -17.72 36.19
C ALA A 12 5.58 -17.04 35.07
N VAL A 13 6.91 -17.19 34.93
CA VAL A 13 7.72 -16.62 33.88
C VAL A 13 7.62 -17.40 32.53
N LEU A 14 7.10 -18.64 32.58
CA LEU A 14 6.99 -19.49 31.38
C LEU A 14 5.71 -19.28 30.57
N PHE A 15 4.82 -18.39 30.98
CA PHE A 15 3.58 -18.02 30.26
C PHE A 15 3.60 -16.59 29.74
N SER A 16 4.76 -16.08 29.36
CA SER A 16 4.77 -14.93 28.45
C SER A 16 4.34 -15.43 27.07
N CYS A 17 3.04 -15.40 26.81
CA CYS A 17 2.51 -15.53 25.47
C CYS A 17 2.95 -14.25 24.72
N ASP A 18 3.95 -14.37 23.85
CA ASP A 18 4.27 -13.30 22.91
C ASP A 18 3.06 -13.16 21.99
N THR A 19 2.17 -12.21 22.28
CA THR A 19 1.13 -11.81 21.35
C THR A 19 1.83 -11.00 20.26
N PHE A 20 2.16 -11.62 19.15
CA PHE A 20 2.55 -10.88 17.96
C PHE A 20 1.36 -10.04 17.50
N ALA A 21 1.56 -8.73 17.40
CA ALA A 21 0.55 -7.87 16.81
C ALA A 21 0.52 -8.11 15.30
N ILE A 22 -0.67 -8.31 14.77
CA ILE A 22 -0.89 -8.40 13.34
C ILE A 22 -0.74 -7.00 12.76
N ASN A 23 -0.04 -6.89 11.63
CA ASN A 23 0.18 -5.62 10.96
C ASN A 23 -0.61 -5.57 9.66
N ILE A 24 -1.28 -4.45 9.42
CA ILE A 24 -1.85 -4.10 8.11
C ILE A 24 -1.03 -2.95 7.54
N ASN A 25 -0.39 -3.18 6.40
CA ASN A 25 0.53 -2.24 5.79
C ASN A 25 0.04 -1.82 4.40
N LEU A 26 0.19 -0.52 4.10
CA LEU A 26 -0.02 0.05 2.78
C LEU A 26 1.33 0.20 2.08
N ALA A 27 1.45 -0.32 0.86
CA ALA A 27 2.64 -0.23 0.02
C ALA A 27 2.28 0.26 -1.37
N ALA A 28 3.20 0.97 -2.03
CA ALA A 28 3.08 1.42 -3.41
C ALA A 28 4.20 0.83 -4.26
N ASP A 29 3.90 0.52 -5.51
CA ASP A 29 4.89 0.06 -6.49
C ASP A 29 5.86 1.18 -6.91
N LYS A 30 5.45 2.45 -6.77
CA LYS A 30 6.22 3.65 -7.13
C LYS A 30 5.99 4.78 -6.12
N SER A 31 7.02 5.57 -5.87
CA SER A 31 6.94 6.79 -5.05
C SER A 31 6.89 8.07 -5.86
N ASN A 32 7.21 8.00 -7.17
CA ASN A 32 7.20 9.13 -8.09
C ASN A 32 6.52 8.73 -9.40
N LEU A 33 5.61 9.56 -9.86
CA LEU A 33 4.78 9.36 -11.04
C LEU A 33 4.78 10.61 -11.92
N ASN A 34 4.48 10.42 -13.19
CA ASN A 34 4.06 11.49 -14.10
C ASN A 34 2.54 11.44 -14.27
N ILE A 35 1.95 12.54 -14.76
CA ILE A 35 0.53 12.53 -15.14
C ILE A 35 0.31 11.45 -16.21
N GLY A 36 -0.71 10.61 -15.99
CA GLY A 36 -1.06 9.48 -16.84
C GLY A 36 -0.43 8.14 -16.41
N ASP A 37 0.56 8.15 -15.52
CA ASP A 37 1.14 6.92 -14.98
C ASP A 37 0.14 6.19 -14.08
N THR A 38 0.26 4.87 -14.05
CA THR A 38 -0.51 4.01 -13.14
C THR A 38 0.31 3.75 -11.88
N LEU A 39 -0.37 3.84 -10.75
CA LEU A 39 0.08 3.48 -9.41
C LEU A 39 -0.66 2.24 -8.95
N GLU A 40 0.07 1.25 -8.46
CA GLU A 40 -0.51 0.12 -7.74
C GLU A 40 -0.25 0.27 -6.24
N LEU A 41 -1.34 0.35 -5.47
CA LEU A 41 -1.32 0.32 -4.01
C LEU A 41 -1.70 -1.08 -3.55
N GLN A 42 -0.90 -1.68 -2.68
CA GLN A 42 -1.15 -2.98 -2.08
C GLN A 42 -1.43 -2.82 -0.59
N VAL A 43 -2.50 -3.45 -0.11
CA VAL A 43 -2.78 -3.59 1.32
C VAL A 43 -2.44 -5.02 1.72
N ARG A 44 -1.48 -5.15 2.64
CA ARG A 44 -0.93 -6.43 3.06
C ARG A 44 -1.19 -6.66 4.54
N VAL A 45 -1.54 -7.89 4.88
CA VAL A 45 -1.51 -8.39 6.25
C VAL A 45 -0.20 -9.13 6.49
N SER A 46 0.33 -9.02 7.70
CA SER A 46 1.52 -9.76 8.16
C SER A 46 1.45 -10.04 9.65
N GLY A 47 2.17 -11.07 10.08
CA GLY A 47 2.23 -11.46 11.48
C GLY A 47 1.09 -12.39 11.92
N LEU A 48 0.35 -12.98 10.96
CA LEU A 48 -0.43 -14.19 11.21
C LEU A 48 0.51 -15.39 11.25
N ASP A 49 0.12 -16.46 11.93
CA ASP A 49 0.85 -17.72 11.91
C ASP A 49 0.60 -18.47 10.60
N ASP A 50 1.67 -18.99 9.97
CA ASP A 50 1.55 -19.80 8.76
C ASP A 50 0.82 -21.12 9.04
N ASN A 51 -0.30 -21.35 8.37
CA ASN A 51 -1.08 -22.59 8.47
C ASN A 51 -1.47 -22.92 9.92
N ALA A 52 -1.80 -21.92 10.71
CA ALA A 52 -2.24 -22.06 12.11
C ALA A 52 -3.15 -20.91 12.52
N ALA A 53 -3.93 -21.12 13.59
CA ALA A 53 -4.78 -20.09 14.18
C ALA A 53 -3.94 -19.04 14.94
N PRO A 54 -4.38 -17.76 14.92
CA PRO A 54 -5.58 -17.24 14.28
C PRO A 54 -5.36 -16.97 12.79
N SER A 55 -6.33 -17.38 11.97
CA SER A 55 -6.41 -17.01 10.54
C SER A 55 -7.35 -15.82 10.35
N LEU A 56 -7.15 -15.04 9.31
CA LEU A 56 -8.02 -13.92 8.94
C LEU A 56 -9.28 -14.45 8.25
N GLY A 57 -10.47 -14.12 8.79
CA GLY A 57 -11.76 -14.52 8.22
C GLY A 57 -12.55 -13.38 7.59
N VAL A 58 -12.35 -12.14 8.07
CA VAL A 58 -13.10 -10.96 7.61
C VAL A 58 -12.28 -9.70 7.80
N TYR A 59 -12.43 -8.76 6.87
CA TYR A 59 -11.97 -7.39 7.03
C TYR A 59 -12.93 -6.37 6.42
N ASP A 60 -12.96 -5.17 7.01
CA ASP A 60 -13.63 -3.97 6.51
C ASP A 60 -12.66 -2.79 6.66
N LEU A 61 -12.18 -2.27 5.54
CA LEU A 61 -11.12 -1.27 5.48
C LEU A 61 -11.56 -0.08 4.63
N ASN A 62 -11.12 1.11 5.01
CA ASN A 62 -11.28 2.32 4.21
C ASN A 62 -9.90 2.82 3.74
N LEU A 63 -9.69 2.86 2.44
CA LEU A 63 -8.53 3.47 1.80
C LEU A 63 -8.86 4.92 1.43
N GLY A 64 -8.17 5.88 2.04
CA GLY A 64 -8.26 7.30 1.70
C GLY A 64 -7.25 7.67 0.62
N PHE A 65 -7.70 8.46 -0.37
CA PHE A 65 -6.85 9.01 -1.42
C PHE A 65 -7.40 10.34 -1.92
N ASP A 66 -6.56 11.15 -2.56
CA ASP A 66 -7.02 12.40 -3.17
C ASP A 66 -7.60 12.15 -4.57
N ALA A 67 -8.92 12.19 -4.68
CA ALA A 67 -9.64 12.00 -5.94
C ALA A 67 -9.43 13.15 -6.97
N THR A 68 -8.77 14.25 -6.58
CA THR A 68 -8.36 15.31 -7.52
C THR A 68 -7.00 14.99 -8.17
N LEU A 69 -6.18 14.19 -7.52
CA LEU A 69 -4.87 13.77 -8.01
C LEU A 69 -4.90 12.39 -8.67
N PHE A 70 -5.81 11.52 -8.24
CA PHE A 70 -5.88 10.13 -8.70
C PHE A 70 -7.29 9.73 -9.11
N SER A 71 -7.41 8.95 -10.19
CA SER A 71 -8.64 8.24 -10.53
C SER A 71 -8.49 6.75 -10.23
N LEU A 72 -9.50 6.16 -9.64
CA LEU A 72 -9.59 4.72 -9.42
C LEU A 72 -9.89 4.00 -10.75
N ASN A 73 -9.07 3.01 -11.09
CA ASN A 73 -9.26 2.19 -12.30
C ASN A 73 -9.83 0.81 -11.96
N ALA A 74 -9.23 0.12 -10.98
CA ALA A 74 -9.62 -1.23 -10.62
C ALA A 74 -9.25 -1.57 -9.18
N VAL A 75 -9.94 -2.57 -8.63
CA VAL A 75 -9.59 -3.29 -7.40
C VAL A 75 -9.32 -4.74 -7.80
N HIS A 76 -8.21 -5.28 -7.35
CA HIS A 76 -7.85 -6.69 -7.48
C HIS A 76 -7.81 -7.32 -6.10
N TRP A 77 -8.62 -8.34 -5.88
CA TRP A 77 -8.73 -9.04 -4.62
C TRP A 77 -7.68 -10.15 -4.52
N GLY A 78 -7.13 -10.31 -3.32
CA GLY A 78 -6.15 -11.33 -3.02
C GLY A 78 -4.72 -11.00 -3.47
N ASP A 79 -3.83 -11.92 -3.19
CA ASP A 79 -2.41 -11.86 -3.52
C ASP A 79 -2.16 -12.34 -4.97
N SER A 80 -1.30 -11.67 -5.70
CA SER A 80 -1.00 -11.98 -7.11
C SER A 80 -0.28 -13.33 -7.30
N VAL A 81 0.33 -13.87 -6.24
CA VAL A 81 1.08 -15.14 -6.24
C VAL A 81 0.34 -16.22 -5.46
N LEU A 82 -0.15 -15.88 -4.27
CA LEU A 82 -0.80 -16.82 -3.36
C LEU A 82 -2.30 -16.97 -3.63
N GLY A 83 -2.89 -16.09 -4.46
CA GLY A 83 -4.32 -16.05 -4.70
C GLY A 83 -5.10 -15.41 -3.57
N ASN A 84 -6.42 -15.59 -3.58
CA ASN A 84 -7.26 -15.08 -2.51
C ASN A 84 -7.14 -15.96 -1.27
N GLN A 85 -6.52 -15.44 -0.22
CA GLN A 85 -6.28 -16.15 1.03
C GLN A 85 -7.54 -16.24 1.93
N LEU A 86 -8.66 -15.66 1.51
CA LEU A 86 -9.98 -15.80 2.12
C LEU A 86 -10.90 -16.77 1.33
N ASP A 87 -10.37 -17.46 0.30
CA ASP A 87 -11.06 -18.47 -0.51
C ASP A 87 -10.10 -19.59 -0.89
N LEU A 88 -9.57 -20.31 0.10
CA LEU A 88 -8.55 -21.35 -0.06
C LEU A 88 -9.16 -22.73 -0.36
N ALA A 89 -10.35 -23.00 0.20
CA ALA A 89 -11.08 -24.25 -0.03
C ALA A 89 -12.06 -24.17 -1.20
N GLY A 90 -12.22 -22.97 -1.79
CA GLY A 90 -13.06 -22.76 -2.98
C GLY A 90 -14.57 -22.64 -2.68
N PHE A 91 -14.94 -22.26 -1.44
CA PHE A 91 -16.34 -21.95 -1.11
C PHE A 91 -16.72 -20.50 -1.46
N GLY A 92 -15.74 -19.70 -1.86
CA GLY A 92 -15.91 -18.30 -2.21
C GLY A 92 -15.75 -17.36 -1.03
N SER A 93 -15.79 -16.07 -1.33
CA SER A 93 -15.87 -14.99 -0.35
C SER A 93 -16.87 -13.93 -0.82
N LEU A 94 -17.45 -13.19 0.13
CA LEU A 94 -18.24 -12.00 -0.19
C LEU A 94 -17.29 -10.82 -0.29
N GLN A 95 -17.15 -10.24 -1.48
CA GLN A 95 -16.30 -9.11 -1.79
C GLN A 95 -17.14 -7.89 -2.16
N GLU A 96 -16.98 -6.80 -1.45
CA GLU A 96 -17.65 -5.53 -1.73
C GLU A 96 -16.65 -4.38 -1.78
N SER A 97 -16.79 -3.53 -2.80
CA SER A 97 -16.04 -2.29 -2.89
C SER A 97 -16.96 -1.11 -3.18
N THR A 98 -16.86 -0.05 -2.40
CA THR A 98 -17.70 1.14 -2.55
C THR A 98 -16.85 2.40 -2.52
N VAL A 99 -16.97 3.22 -3.58
CA VAL A 99 -16.30 4.52 -3.66
C VAL A 99 -17.23 5.60 -3.12
N ASN A 100 -16.72 6.43 -2.21
CA ASN A 100 -17.41 7.57 -1.67
C ASN A 100 -16.48 8.79 -1.60
N GLY A 101 -16.45 9.57 -2.67
CA GLY A 101 -15.54 10.70 -2.81
C GLY A 101 -14.07 10.30 -2.78
N SER A 102 -13.35 10.71 -1.73
CA SER A 102 -11.92 10.40 -1.52
C SER A 102 -11.68 9.11 -0.71
N TRP A 103 -12.69 8.26 -0.56
CA TRP A 103 -12.64 7.03 0.19
C TRP A 103 -13.08 5.86 -0.66
N LEU A 104 -12.34 4.77 -0.56
CA LEU A 104 -12.69 3.46 -1.09
C LEU A 104 -12.85 2.52 0.10
N ASN A 105 -14.08 2.09 0.37
CA ASN A 105 -14.35 1.02 1.33
C ASN A 105 -14.18 -0.33 0.64
N LEU A 106 -13.52 -1.26 1.33
CA LEU A 106 -13.25 -2.61 0.87
C LEU A 106 -13.59 -3.58 1.99
N PHE A 107 -14.51 -4.47 1.70
CA PHE A 107 -14.99 -5.51 2.61
C PHE A 107 -14.83 -6.88 1.98
N GLU A 108 -14.31 -7.83 2.75
CA GLU A 108 -14.29 -9.23 2.35
C GLU A 108 -14.59 -10.13 3.55
N LEU A 109 -15.45 -11.11 3.34
CA LEU A 109 -15.81 -12.16 4.30
C LEU A 109 -15.64 -13.53 3.64
N SER A 110 -14.82 -14.38 4.23
CA SER A 110 -14.63 -15.77 3.79
C SER A 110 -15.84 -16.64 4.07
N PHE A 111 -16.12 -17.58 3.16
CA PHE A 111 -17.07 -18.67 3.37
C PHE A 111 -16.39 -20.01 3.66
N ASP A 112 -15.05 -20.04 3.66
CA ASP A 112 -14.29 -21.22 4.06
C ASP A 112 -14.50 -21.54 5.54
N SER A 113 -14.33 -22.78 5.91
CA SER A 113 -14.43 -23.18 7.31
C SER A 113 -13.23 -22.65 8.12
N VAL A 114 -13.43 -22.45 9.42
CA VAL A 114 -12.35 -22.10 10.36
C VAL A 114 -11.14 -23.04 10.20
N ALA A 115 -11.43 -24.35 10.11
CA ALA A 115 -10.36 -25.35 10.01
C ALA A 115 -9.57 -25.27 8.72
N ASP A 116 -10.22 -24.91 7.59
CA ASP A 116 -9.55 -24.76 6.31
C ASP A 116 -8.67 -23.50 6.31
N LEU A 117 -9.18 -22.38 6.80
CA LEU A 117 -8.41 -21.13 6.92
C LEU A 117 -7.21 -21.32 7.85
N ASP A 118 -7.40 -21.90 9.04
CA ASP A 118 -6.32 -22.16 9.99
C ASP A 118 -5.25 -23.12 9.43
N LEU A 119 -5.62 -24.01 8.54
CA LEU A 119 -4.68 -25.00 7.97
C LEU A 119 -3.95 -24.52 6.72
N LEU A 120 -4.57 -23.64 5.92
CA LEU A 120 -4.11 -23.35 4.57
C LEU A 120 -3.64 -21.89 4.38
N GLN A 121 -4.07 -20.96 5.26
CA GLN A 121 -3.77 -19.55 5.10
C GLN A 121 -2.30 -19.24 5.43
N ALA A 122 -1.67 -18.45 4.58
CA ALA A 122 -0.31 -17.95 4.80
C ALA A 122 -0.30 -16.86 5.90
N GLY A 123 0.83 -16.72 6.60
CA GLY A 123 1.00 -15.71 7.66
C GLY A 123 1.15 -14.28 7.14
N ASP A 124 1.62 -14.15 5.88
CA ASP A 124 1.84 -12.86 5.20
C ASP A 124 1.28 -12.92 3.77
N PHE A 125 0.36 -12.02 3.42
CA PHE A 125 -0.21 -11.94 2.08
C PHE A 125 -0.83 -10.58 1.77
N THR A 126 -1.10 -10.33 0.50
CA THR A 126 -1.85 -9.15 0.04
C THR A 126 -3.35 -9.42 0.13
N LEU A 127 -4.08 -8.53 0.82
CA LEU A 127 -5.55 -8.58 0.90
C LEU A 127 -6.17 -8.17 -0.44
N PHE A 128 -5.69 -7.06 -0.96
CA PHE A 128 -6.10 -6.51 -2.26
C PHE A 128 -5.06 -5.54 -2.79
N SER A 129 -5.12 -5.26 -4.09
CA SER A 129 -4.43 -4.13 -4.70
C SER A 129 -5.41 -3.19 -5.40
N VAL A 130 -5.06 -1.90 -5.42
CA VAL A 130 -5.86 -0.82 -6.03
C VAL A 130 -5.03 -0.17 -7.10
N LEU A 131 -5.54 -0.17 -8.35
CA LEU A 131 -4.93 0.53 -9.46
C LEU A 131 -5.51 1.93 -9.59
N LEU A 132 -4.63 2.92 -9.57
CA LEU A 132 -4.94 4.34 -9.68
C LEU A 132 -4.20 4.95 -10.87
N THR A 133 -4.78 5.95 -11.54
CA THR A 133 -4.07 6.76 -12.54
C THR A 133 -3.86 8.16 -12.00
N ALA A 134 -2.63 8.66 -12.08
CA ALA A 134 -2.28 10.03 -11.75
C ALA A 134 -2.88 11.02 -12.75
N GLN A 135 -3.67 12.00 -12.29
CA GLN A 135 -4.39 12.96 -13.13
C GLN A 135 -3.85 14.39 -13.03
N ALA A 136 -3.23 14.74 -11.91
CA ALA A 136 -2.73 16.09 -11.67
C ALA A 136 -1.40 16.05 -10.92
N ILE A 137 -0.63 17.13 -11.02
CA ILE A 137 0.63 17.32 -10.28
C ILE A 137 0.32 17.61 -8.82
N GLY A 138 1.05 16.96 -7.91
CA GLY A 138 0.91 17.18 -6.47
C GLY A 138 1.52 16.07 -5.65
N GLU A 139 1.37 16.17 -4.35
CA GLU A 139 1.70 15.12 -3.39
C GLU A 139 0.41 14.43 -2.96
N GLY A 140 0.26 13.16 -3.31
CA GLY A 140 -0.86 12.32 -2.93
C GLY A 140 -0.58 11.57 -1.64
N ASN A 141 -1.41 11.81 -0.63
CA ASN A 141 -1.35 11.13 0.64
C ASN A 141 -2.40 10.03 0.68
N PHE A 142 -1.96 8.82 1.00
CA PHE A 142 -2.81 7.66 1.17
C PHE A 142 -2.86 7.29 2.65
N SER A 143 -4.03 6.90 3.11
CA SER A 143 -4.28 6.51 4.49
C SER A 143 -5.21 5.32 4.54
N LEU A 144 -5.04 4.50 5.56
CA LEU A 144 -5.84 3.30 5.75
C LEU A 144 -6.50 3.37 7.12
N TRP A 145 -7.82 3.11 7.19
CA TRP A 145 -8.57 2.98 8.43
C TRP A 145 -9.22 1.61 8.47
N ILE A 146 -9.13 0.99 9.61
CA ILE A 146 -9.70 -0.31 9.87
C ILE A 146 -11.03 -0.11 10.58
N ASN A 147 -12.14 -0.46 9.91
CA ASN A 147 -13.46 -0.45 10.52
C ASN A 147 -13.66 -1.70 11.37
N SER A 148 -13.26 -2.86 10.83
CA SER A 148 -13.24 -4.12 11.56
C SER A 148 -12.27 -5.11 10.90
N ILE A 149 -11.72 -6.01 11.70
CA ILE A 149 -10.94 -7.15 11.24
C ILE A 149 -11.12 -8.28 12.22
N GLY A 150 -11.38 -9.48 11.74
CA GLY A 150 -11.71 -10.63 12.56
C GLY A 150 -11.07 -11.91 12.08
N ASP A 151 -10.82 -12.81 13.03
CA ASP A 151 -10.37 -14.15 12.73
C ASP A 151 -11.49 -15.01 12.09
N ALA A 152 -11.14 -16.19 11.63
CA ALA A 152 -12.09 -17.14 11.05
C ALA A 152 -13.18 -17.58 12.03
N SER A 153 -12.98 -17.45 13.33
CA SER A 153 -13.96 -17.75 14.37
C SER A 153 -14.88 -16.57 14.71
N GLY A 154 -14.64 -15.39 14.10
CA GLY A 154 -15.40 -14.17 14.34
C GLY A 154 -14.94 -13.35 15.54
N ASN A 155 -13.75 -13.62 16.10
CA ASN A 155 -13.18 -12.78 17.14
C ASN A 155 -12.41 -11.62 16.51
N GLU A 156 -12.40 -10.47 17.17
CA GLU A 156 -11.62 -9.32 16.74
C GLU A 156 -10.10 -9.62 16.87
N LEU A 157 -9.36 -9.29 15.82
CA LEU A 157 -7.91 -9.39 15.80
C LEU A 157 -7.28 -8.08 16.28
N SER A 158 -6.26 -8.19 17.16
CA SER A 158 -5.49 -7.02 17.59
C SER A 158 -4.48 -6.63 16.53
N ILE A 159 -4.53 -5.36 16.08
CA ILE A 159 -3.71 -4.85 14.99
C ILE A 159 -2.98 -3.61 15.43
N ASP A 160 -1.76 -3.43 14.93
CA ASP A 160 -1.05 -2.16 15.02
C ASP A 160 -1.68 -1.13 14.08
N GLU A 161 -1.61 0.15 14.45
CA GLU A 161 -2.15 1.24 13.66
C GLU A 161 -1.46 1.32 12.28
N PRO A 162 -2.22 1.31 11.16
CA PRO A 162 -1.64 1.31 9.82
C PRO A 162 -0.83 2.57 9.52
N ASN A 163 0.26 2.41 8.78
CA ASN A 163 1.06 3.53 8.32
C ASN A 163 0.39 4.23 7.13
N GLY A 164 0.51 5.57 7.08
CA GLY A 164 0.20 6.35 5.89
C GLY A 164 1.32 6.27 4.85
N LEU A 165 0.99 6.59 3.60
CA LEU A 165 1.92 6.58 2.46
C LEU A 165 1.77 7.86 1.66
N ALA A 166 2.90 8.45 1.20
CA ALA A 166 2.90 9.60 0.29
C ALA A 166 3.55 9.23 -1.04
N VAL A 167 2.97 9.74 -2.14
CA VAL A 167 3.44 9.57 -3.52
C VAL A 167 3.46 10.92 -4.21
N ILE A 168 4.51 11.21 -4.95
CA ILE A 168 4.68 12.47 -5.66
C ILE A 168 4.28 12.29 -7.12
N VAL A 169 3.35 13.11 -7.62
CA VAL A 169 3.06 13.22 -9.05
C VAL A 169 3.76 14.47 -9.58
N GLY A 170 4.84 14.28 -10.33
CA GLY A 170 5.57 15.34 -11.02
C GLY A 170 4.94 15.67 -12.39
N GLY A 171 5.26 16.86 -12.91
CA GLY A 171 5.05 17.13 -14.34
C GLY A 171 6.13 16.43 -15.16
N VAL A 172 5.81 16.09 -16.41
CA VAL A 172 6.83 15.71 -17.37
C VAL A 172 7.81 16.89 -17.42
N GLU A 173 9.07 16.68 -17.02
CA GLU A 173 10.11 17.66 -17.27
C GLU A 173 10.20 17.83 -18.80
N VAL A 174 9.59 18.87 -19.31
CA VAL A 174 9.83 19.29 -20.70
C VAL A 174 11.28 19.75 -20.69
N PRO A 175 12.21 19.07 -21.40
CA PRO A 175 13.58 19.53 -21.49
C PRO A 175 13.51 20.97 -21.99
N GLU A 176 13.85 21.94 -21.16
CA GLU A 176 13.91 23.33 -21.58
C GLU A 176 14.80 23.37 -22.82
N PRO A 177 14.30 23.86 -23.98
CA PRO A 177 15.14 24.03 -25.16
C PRO A 177 16.32 24.83 -24.63
N SER A 178 17.49 24.22 -24.60
CA SER A 178 18.65 24.65 -23.83
C SER A 178 18.87 26.15 -24.13
N GLY A 179 18.36 27.02 -23.24
CA GLY A 179 18.55 28.48 -23.29
C GLY A 179 20.03 28.82 -23.42
N PHE A 180 20.87 27.88 -22.99
CA PHE A 180 22.31 27.89 -23.18
C PHE A 180 22.73 27.82 -24.66
N LEU A 181 22.06 26.99 -25.49
CA LEU A 181 22.33 26.94 -26.95
C LEU A 181 21.84 28.20 -27.66
N LEU A 182 20.70 28.75 -27.26
CA LEU A 182 20.21 30.02 -27.76
C LEU A 182 21.12 31.17 -27.35
N LEU A 183 21.61 31.19 -26.10
CA LEU A 183 22.57 32.18 -25.63
C LEU A 183 23.92 32.08 -26.35
N LEU A 184 24.43 30.87 -26.56
CA LEU A 184 25.65 30.63 -27.31
C LEU A 184 25.49 31.03 -28.77
N GLY A 185 24.35 30.75 -29.40
CA GLY A 185 24.02 31.17 -30.74
C GLY A 185 23.96 32.70 -30.88
N ALA A 186 23.33 33.38 -29.92
CA ALA A 186 23.25 34.83 -29.87
C ALA A 186 24.64 35.48 -29.68
N LEU A 187 25.48 34.93 -28.78
CA LEU A 187 26.86 35.39 -28.59
C LEU A 187 27.74 35.17 -29.83
N ALA A 188 27.58 34.04 -30.53
CA ALA A 188 28.32 33.77 -31.76
C ALA A 188 27.94 34.76 -32.86
N ILE A 189 26.66 35.06 -33.04
CA ILE A 189 26.17 36.06 -34.02
C ILE A 189 26.68 37.45 -33.63
N PHE A 190 26.65 37.81 -32.36
CA PHE A 190 27.17 39.09 -31.89
C PHE A 190 28.69 39.23 -32.13
N ALA A 191 29.47 38.20 -31.86
CA ALA A 191 30.92 38.19 -32.10
C ALA A 191 31.26 38.32 -33.58
N LEU A 192 30.50 37.64 -34.47
CA LEU A 192 30.68 37.77 -35.95
C LEU A 192 30.36 39.18 -36.41
N ARG A 193 29.35 39.83 -35.84
CA ARG A 193 28.95 41.18 -36.21
C ARG A 193 29.99 42.23 -35.79
N VAL A 194 30.54 42.08 -34.59
CA VAL A 194 31.61 42.99 -34.07
C VAL A 194 32.88 42.85 -34.92
N ARG A 195 33.26 41.62 -35.32
CA ARG A 195 34.43 41.37 -36.15
C ARG A 195 34.30 42.01 -37.54
N ASN A 196 33.11 42.02 -38.14
CA ASN A 196 32.88 42.67 -39.44
C ASN A 196 32.87 44.21 -39.39
N LEU A 197 32.64 44.79 -38.20
CA LEU A 197 32.71 46.25 -37.99
C LEU A 197 34.16 46.76 -37.80
N GLN A 198 35.10 45.89 -37.42
CA GLN A 198 36.52 46.26 -37.19
C GLN A 198 37.37 46.16 -38.45
N TYR A 199 36.91 45.55 -39.54
CA TYR A 199 37.60 45.44 -40.83
C TYR A 199 36.69 45.87 -41.97
N PRO A 200 36.38 47.20 -42.09
CA PRO A 200 35.76 47.70 -43.34
C PRO A 200 36.79 47.57 -44.46
N ARG A 201 36.40 46.95 -45.58
CA ARG A 201 37.21 46.87 -46.80
C ARG A 201 37.24 48.23 -47.44
#